data_9f5b9893fd598ef1480964f9b1fdd4ae
#
_entry.id   9f5b9893fd598ef1480964f9b1fdd4ae
#
_cell.length_a   1.000
_cell.length_b   1.000
_cell.length_c   1.000
_cell.angle_alpha   90.00
_cell.angle_beta   90.00
_cell.angle_gamma   90.00
#
_symmetry.space_group_name_H-M   'P 1'
#
loop_
_entity.id
_entity.type
_entity.pdbx_description
1 polymer ?
#
loop_
_entity_poly.entity_id
_entity_poly.type
_entity_poly.pdbx_seq_one_letter_code
_entity_poly.pdbx_strand_id
1 'polypeptide(L)'
;MYAFLDMTISHVTSLLSLFFSFMNMRYAFAYGADAVYAGQPRYSLRVRNNAFDHDNLKIGISEAHALGKKFYVVVNIQPHNSKLKNFIRDLTPVVAMQPDALIMSDPGLIMMVREHFPEVSIHLSVQANAVNWATVKFWKSMGLTRVILSRELSMDEIEEIKQNVPDMEIEVFVHGALCMAYSGRCLLSGYMNKRDANQGACTNACRWDYKIHEAAEDDTGDVIPVTQLEKSTCCQNKDADEQHAIQQHQFGEPVLLQRNEEEQFAAEEDEHGTYFMNSKDLRA
;
A
#
# COMPACT_ATOMS: atom_id res chain seq x y z
N MET A 1 12.24 8.37 2.24
CA MET A 1 13.15 7.58 1.38
C MET A 1 12.98 6.12 1.77
N TYR A 2 12.63 5.25 0.83
CA TYR A 2 12.55 3.80 1.10
C TYR A 2 13.81 3.18 0.55
N ALA A 3 14.53 2.42 1.36
CA ALA A 3 15.70 1.66 0.95
C ALA A 3 15.36 0.17 0.91
N PHE A 4 15.89 -0.54 -0.06
CA PHE A 4 15.71 -1.96 -0.27
C PHE A 4 17.08 -2.62 -0.37
N LEU A 5 17.17 -3.83 0.12
CA LEU A 5 18.35 -4.67 -0.02
C LEU A 5 18.07 -5.76 -1.05
N ASP A 6 18.92 -5.88 -2.05
CA ASP A 6 18.88 -6.96 -3.03
C ASP A 6 19.86 -8.06 -2.59
N MET A 7 19.35 -9.22 -2.31
CA MET A 7 20.15 -10.38 -1.89
C MET A 7 20.34 -11.32 -3.08
N THR A 8 21.44 -11.16 -3.80
CA THR A 8 21.83 -12.10 -4.85
C THR A 8 22.87 -13.11 -4.33
N ILE A 9 22.99 -14.25 -4.99
CA ILE A 9 23.98 -15.30 -4.66
C ILE A 9 25.43 -14.78 -4.76
N SER A 10 25.65 -13.69 -5.49
CA SER A 10 26.98 -13.11 -5.74
C SER A 10 27.48 -12.14 -4.66
N HIS A 11 26.84 -12.04 -3.52
CA HIS A 11 27.16 -11.07 -2.45
C HIS A 11 27.09 -9.58 -2.86
N VAL A 12 26.48 -9.26 -3.99
CA VAL A 12 26.27 -7.87 -4.39
C VAL A 12 24.94 -7.41 -3.82
N THR A 13 25.01 -6.66 -2.76
CA THR A 13 23.87 -5.97 -2.17
C THR A 13 23.67 -4.66 -2.91
N SER A 14 22.55 -4.48 -3.60
CA SER A 14 22.23 -3.21 -4.24
C SER A 14 21.20 -2.43 -3.45
N LEU A 15 21.37 -1.11 -3.39
CA LEU A 15 20.48 -0.20 -2.70
C LEU A 15 19.48 0.41 -3.71
N LEU A 16 18.19 0.11 -3.51
CA LEU A 16 17.11 0.65 -4.31
C LEU A 16 16.39 1.78 -3.56
N SER A 17 16.11 2.89 -4.23
CA SER A 17 15.41 4.03 -3.64
C SER A 17 14.17 4.43 -4.43
N LEU A 18 13.07 4.71 -3.69
CA LEU A 18 11.86 5.33 -4.24
C LEU A 18 12.05 6.86 -4.31
N PHE A 19 11.62 7.45 -5.42
CA PHE A 19 11.64 8.91 -5.56
C PHE A 19 10.37 9.42 -6.26
N PHE A 20 10.10 10.74 -6.09
CA PHE A 20 8.91 11.39 -6.64
C PHE A 20 9.25 12.59 -7.53
N SER A 21 10.54 12.97 -7.62
CA SER A 21 11.03 14.09 -8.42
C SER A 21 12.46 13.84 -8.88
N PHE A 22 12.90 14.50 -9.95
CA PHE A 22 14.29 14.42 -10.44
C PHE A 22 15.32 14.77 -9.36
N MET A 23 15.03 15.78 -8.54
CA MET A 23 15.92 16.18 -7.46
C MET A 23 16.15 15.02 -6.48
N ASN A 24 15.07 14.35 -6.06
CA ASN A 24 15.18 13.21 -5.16
C ASN A 24 15.89 12.02 -5.81
N MET A 25 15.71 11.79 -7.11
CA MET A 25 16.44 10.77 -7.88
C MET A 25 17.95 11.03 -7.85
N ARG A 26 18.35 12.25 -8.16
CA ARG A 26 19.77 12.65 -8.18
C ARG A 26 20.40 12.57 -6.79
N TYR A 27 19.67 12.96 -5.75
CA TYR A 27 20.10 12.73 -4.37
C TYR A 27 20.25 11.25 -4.05
N ALA A 28 19.28 10.41 -4.44
CA ALA A 28 19.38 8.97 -4.20
C ALA A 28 20.68 8.39 -4.82
N PHE A 29 20.99 8.73 -6.05
CA PHE A 29 22.24 8.30 -6.69
C PHE A 29 23.49 8.90 -6.04
N ALA A 30 23.46 10.17 -5.65
CA ALA A 30 24.57 10.82 -4.95
C ALA A 30 24.85 10.20 -3.58
N TYR A 31 23.83 9.65 -2.92
CA TYR A 31 23.96 8.93 -1.65
C TYR A 31 24.14 7.41 -1.82
N GLY A 32 24.45 6.95 -3.02
CA GLY A 32 24.91 5.57 -3.27
C GLY A 32 23.83 4.60 -3.70
N ALA A 33 22.63 5.05 -4.09
CA ALA A 33 21.65 4.14 -4.68
C ALA A 33 22.19 3.54 -6.01
N ASP A 34 21.96 2.23 -6.20
CA ASP A 34 22.32 1.49 -7.40
C ASP A 34 21.16 1.46 -8.40
N ALA A 35 19.96 1.56 -7.89
CA ALA A 35 18.75 1.60 -8.66
C ALA A 35 17.74 2.57 -8.06
N VAL A 36 16.81 3.02 -8.90
CA VAL A 36 15.68 3.86 -8.51
C VAL A 36 14.42 3.36 -9.19
N TYR A 37 13.24 3.69 -8.63
CA TYR A 37 11.99 3.38 -9.29
C TYR A 37 10.98 4.52 -9.22
N ALA A 38 10.19 4.67 -10.28
CA ALA A 38 9.10 5.64 -10.38
C ALA A 38 7.81 4.99 -10.90
N GLY A 39 6.68 5.59 -10.57
CA GLY A 39 5.37 5.11 -11.01
C GLY A 39 5.07 5.48 -12.46
N GLN A 40 4.54 4.52 -13.21
CA GLN A 40 3.92 4.79 -14.50
C GLN A 40 2.61 5.58 -14.26
N PRO A 41 2.32 6.64 -15.02
CA PRO A 41 1.03 7.33 -14.96
C PRO A 41 -0.15 6.36 -15.16
N ARG A 42 -1.20 6.47 -14.34
CA ARG A 42 -2.44 5.67 -14.35
C ARG A 42 -2.37 4.24 -13.79
N TYR A 43 -1.21 3.58 -13.77
CA TYR A 43 -1.10 2.17 -13.37
C TYR A 43 -0.18 1.92 -12.16
N SER A 44 0.25 2.98 -11.49
CA SER A 44 1.03 2.92 -10.25
C SER A 44 0.21 3.32 -9.03
N LEU A 45 0.45 2.69 -7.89
CA LEU A 45 -0.14 3.10 -6.60
C LEU A 45 0.33 4.49 -6.12
N ARG A 46 1.33 5.08 -6.77
CA ARG A 46 1.91 6.38 -6.42
C ARG A 46 1.57 7.50 -7.41
N VAL A 47 0.53 7.33 -8.23
CA VAL A 47 0.12 8.30 -9.26
C VAL A 47 -0.01 9.74 -8.74
N ARG A 48 -0.51 9.93 -7.52
CA ARG A 48 -0.76 11.28 -6.98
C ARG A 48 0.47 12.05 -6.55
N ASN A 49 1.51 11.34 -6.16
CA ASN A 49 2.75 11.94 -5.64
C ASN A 49 3.89 11.80 -6.64
N ASN A 50 3.57 11.47 -7.90
CA ASN A 50 4.54 11.17 -8.92
C ASN A 50 4.60 12.34 -9.93
N ALA A 51 5.74 13.00 -10.01
CA ALA A 51 6.02 14.04 -11.00
C ALA A 51 6.42 13.48 -12.38
N PHE A 52 6.37 12.14 -12.55
CA PHE A 52 6.81 11.47 -13.77
C PHE A 52 5.63 11.21 -14.69
N ASP A 53 5.48 12.07 -15.69
CA ASP A 53 4.79 11.79 -16.94
C ASP A 53 5.72 11.00 -17.89
N HIS A 54 5.29 10.73 -19.12
CA HIS A 54 6.08 9.97 -20.07
C HIS A 54 7.41 10.65 -20.44
N ASP A 55 7.43 11.97 -20.57
CA ASP A 55 8.63 12.72 -20.93
C ASP A 55 9.65 12.68 -19.78
N ASN A 56 9.16 12.87 -18.57
CA ASN A 56 9.97 12.78 -17.35
C ASN A 56 10.50 11.36 -17.10
N LEU A 57 9.70 10.31 -17.37
CA LEU A 57 10.20 8.92 -17.30
C LEU A 57 11.37 8.71 -18.26
N LYS A 58 11.24 9.17 -19.50
CA LYS A 58 12.31 9.07 -20.52
C LYS A 58 13.59 9.76 -20.07
N ILE A 59 13.49 10.97 -19.53
CA ILE A 59 14.64 11.72 -19.01
C ILE A 59 15.27 10.96 -17.83
N GLY A 60 14.46 10.51 -16.87
CA GLY A 60 14.94 9.78 -15.70
C GLY A 60 15.66 8.48 -16.04
N ILE A 61 15.13 7.68 -16.95
CA ILE A 61 15.76 6.46 -17.45
C ILE A 61 17.10 6.81 -18.10
N SER A 62 17.13 7.82 -18.98
CA SER A 62 18.35 8.23 -19.67
C SER A 62 19.44 8.74 -18.70
N GLU A 63 19.07 9.54 -17.69
CA GLU A 63 20.01 10.00 -16.65
C GLU A 63 20.55 8.84 -15.81
N ALA A 64 19.71 7.88 -15.41
CA ALA A 64 20.13 6.69 -14.66
C ALA A 64 21.14 5.86 -15.46
N HIS A 65 20.83 5.57 -16.73
CA HIS A 65 21.70 4.81 -17.62
C HIS A 65 23.03 5.53 -17.89
N ALA A 66 23.01 6.86 -18.04
CA ALA A 66 24.25 7.65 -18.21
C ALA A 66 25.18 7.54 -16.99
N LEU A 67 24.64 7.27 -15.81
CA LEU A 67 25.39 7.04 -14.57
C LEU A 67 25.75 5.54 -14.35
N GLY A 68 25.40 4.65 -15.28
CA GLY A 68 25.56 3.21 -15.11
C GLY A 68 24.64 2.61 -14.02
N LYS A 69 23.54 3.31 -13.70
CA LYS A 69 22.54 2.95 -12.69
C LYS A 69 21.28 2.41 -13.33
N LYS A 70 20.42 1.75 -12.53
CA LYS A 70 19.17 1.11 -13.00
C LYS A 70 17.96 1.96 -12.70
N PHE A 71 16.97 1.86 -13.57
CA PHE A 71 15.68 2.52 -13.42
C PHE A 71 14.54 1.54 -13.64
N TYR A 72 13.68 1.35 -12.62
CA TYR A 72 12.51 0.48 -12.70
C TYR A 72 11.23 1.29 -12.81
N VAL A 73 10.27 0.82 -13.61
CA VAL A 73 8.97 1.46 -13.75
C VAL A 73 7.89 0.65 -13.03
N VAL A 74 7.17 1.30 -12.13
CA VAL A 74 6.14 0.66 -11.30
C VAL A 74 4.78 0.67 -12.00
N VAL A 75 4.19 -0.53 -12.14
CA VAL A 75 2.89 -0.82 -12.75
C VAL A 75 2.13 -1.78 -11.83
N ASN A 76 1.84 -1.34 -10.61
CA ASN A 76 1.45 -2.23 -9.52
C ASN A 76 0.07 -1.96 -8.89
N ILE A 77 -0.85 -1.35 -9.63
CA ILE A 77 -2.24 -1.28 -9.21
C ILE A 77 -2.94 -2.63 -9.37
N GLN A 78 -4.12 -2.77 -8.76
CA GLN A 78 -5.07 -3.85 -9.05
C GLN A 78 -6.16 -3.32 -9.99
N PRO A 79 -6.03 -3.48 -11.31
CA PRO A 79 -6.88 -2.80 -12.28
C PRO A 79 -8.25 -3.45 -12.37
N HIS A 80 -9.29 -2.62 -12.47
CA HIS A 80 -10.60 -3.08 -12.92
C HIS A 80 -10.64 -3.19 -14.45
N ASN A 81 -11.59 -3.95 -14.98
CA ASN A 81 -11.73 -4.24 -16.41
C ASN A 81 -11.69 -3.00 -17.32
N SER A 82 -12.15 -1.85 -16.83
CA SER A 82 -12.10 -0.59 -17.59
C SER A 82 -10.69 -0.12 -17.94
N LYS A 83 -9.68 -0.49 -17.13
CA LYS A 83 -8.28 -0.15 -17.37
C LYS A 83 -7.57 -1.13 -18.32
N LEU A 84 -8.03 -2.38 -18.39
CA LEU A 84 -7.38 -3.42 -19.20
C LEU A 84 -7.41 -3.09 -20.70
N LYS A 85 -8.52 -2.51 -21.19
CA LYS A 85 -8.71 -2.19 -22.61
C LYS A 85 -7.60 -1.34 -23.24
N ASN A 86 -6.97 -0.50 -22.45
CA ASN A 86 -5.95 0.44 -22.90
C ASN A 86 -4.55 0.11 -22.38
N PHE A 87 -4.42 -0.92 -21.57
CA PHE A 87 -3.19 -1.19 -20.80
C PHE A 87 -1.97 -1.36 -21.72
N ILE A 88 -2.01 -2.25 -22.68
CA ILE A 88 -0.88 -2.49 -23.59
C ILE A 88 -0.54 -1.25 -24.41
N ARG A 89 -1.54 -0.55 -24.94
CA ARG A 89 -1.34 0.70 -25.68
C ARG A 89 -0.62 1.76 -24.82
N ASP A 90 -1.04 1.91 -23.57
CA ASP A 90 -0.49 2.92 -22.66
C ASP A 90 0.89 2.50 -22.11
N LEU A 91 1.20 1.18 -22.10
CA LEU A 91 2.50 0.66 -21.67
C LEU A 91 3.55 0.63 -22.79
N THR A 92 3.13 0.47 -24.05
CA THR A 92 4.06 0.39 -25.21
C THR A 92 5.10 1.52 -25.25
N PRO A 93 4.75 2.81 -25.08
CA PRO A 93 5.74 3.87 -25.09
C PRO A 93 6.71 3.78 -23.89
N VAL A 94 6.28 3.24 -22.75
CA VAL A 94 7.13 3.06 -21.56
C VAL A 94 8.15 1.95 -21.81
N VAL A 95 7.72 0.83 -22.38
CA VAL A 95 8.63 -0.28 -22.76
C VAL A 95 9.65 0.19 -23.80
N ALA A 96 9.24 1.03 -24.75
CA ALA A 96 10.15 1.61 -25.75
C ALA A 96 11.24 2.52 -25.16
N MET A 97 11.07 3.03 -23.94
CA MET A 97 12.09 3.78 -23.20
C MET A 97 13.17 2.88 -22.59
N GLN A 98 12.97 1.56 -22.63
CA GLN A 98 13.89 0.54 -22.13
C GLN A 98 14.21 0.67 -20.64
N PRO A 99 13.21 0.71 -19.73
CA PRO A 99 13.48 0.58 -18.30
C PRO A 99 14.14 -0.78 -18.02
N ASP A 100 14.95 -0.88 -16.97
CA ASP A 100 15.63 -2.12 -16.62
C ASP A 100 14.67 -3.21 -16.15
N ALA A 101 13.51 -2.84 -15.59
CA ALA A 101 12.41 -3.76 -15.27
C ALA A 101 11.09 -3.02 -15.05
N LEU A 102 9.99 -3.77 -15.10
CA LEU A 102 8.67 -3.36 -14.63
C LEU A 102 8.40 -3.99 -13.26
N ILE A 103 7.93 -3.18 -12.29
CA ILE A 103 7.50 -3.69 -10.97
C ILE A 103 5.97 -3.86 -11.01
N MET A 104 5.49 -5.10 -10.98
CA MET A 104 4.09 -5.45 -11.22
C MET A 104 3.54 -6.34 -10.11
N SER A 105 2.21 -6.35 -9.92
CA SER A 105 1.55 -7.16 -8.89
C SER A 105 0.37 -7.97 -9.40
N ASP A 106 -0.35 -7.48 -10.40
CA ASP A 106 -1.55 -8.13 -10.91
C ASP A 106 -1.19 -9.25 -11.90
N PRO A 107 -1.62 -10.51 -11.65
CA PRO A 107 -1.27 -11.65 -12.50
C PRO A 107 -1.80 -11.52 -13.93
N GLY A 108 -2.96 -10.88 -14.12
CA GLY A 108 -3.54 -10.65 -15.44
C GLY A 108 -2.71 -9.66 -16.26
N LEU A 109 -2.27 -8.55 -15.65
CA LEU A 109 -1.38 -7.60 -16.31
C LEU A 109 -0.01 -8.22 -16.61
N ILE A 110 0.53 -9.04 -15.69
CA ILE A 110 1.79 -9.76 -15.90
C ILE A 110 1.68 -10.69 -17.11
N MET A 111 0.58 -11.46 -17.20
CA MET A 111 0.31 -12.33 -18.35
C MET A 111 0.28 -11.52 -19.65
N MET A 112 -0.48 -10.42 -19.69
CA MET A 112 -0.56 -9.55 -20.88
C MET A 112 0.81 -8.99 -21.29
N VAL A 113 1.65 -8.61 -20.32
CA VAL A 113 3.01 -8.13 -20.61
C VAL A 113 3.88 -9.23 -21.17
N ARG A 114 3.81 -10.45 -20.63
CA ARG A 114 4.55 -11.61 -21.15
C ARG A 114 4.15 -11.96 -22.59
N GLU A 115 2.87 -11.83 -22.94
CA GLU A 115 2.37 -12.08 -24.29
C GLU A 115 2.84 -11.05 -25.32
N HIS A 116 2.90 -9.74 -24.91
CA HIS A 116 3.21 -8.65 -25.84
C HIS A 116 4.66 -8.19 -25.81
N PHE A 117 5.34 -8.35 -24.66
CA PHE A 117 6.71 -7.89 -24.42
C PHE A 117 7.50 -8.98 -23.66
N PRO A 118 7.76 -10.15 -24.27
CA PRO A 118 8.38 -11.29 -23.60
C PRO A 118 9.77 -11.01 -23.03
N GLU A 119 10.51 -10.07 -23.62
CA GLU A 119 11.89 -9.73 -23.21
C GLU A 119 11.97 -8.78 -22.03
N VAL A 120 10.85 -8.16 -21.63
CA VAL A 120 10.86 -7.20 -20.52
C VAL A 120 11.02 -7.92 -19.20
N SER A 121 12.01 -7.50 -18.40
CA SER A 121 12.17 -8.01 -17.04
C SER A 121 11.02 -7.57 -16.15
N ILE A 122 10.46 -8.50 -15.36
CA ILE A 122 9.39 -8.22 -14.42
C ILE A 122 9.83 -8.57 -12.99
N HIS A 123 9.74 -7.61 -12.10
CA HIS A 123 9.90 -7.77 -10.66
C HIS A 123 8.52 -7.84 -10.00
N LEU A 124 8.31 -8.81 -9.13
CA LEU A 124 7.05 -8.90 -8.39
C LEU A 124 7.00 -7.81 -7.31
N SER A 125 5.98 -6.96 -7.37
CA SER A 125 5.73 -5.95 -6.34
C SER A 125 5.30 -6.59 -5.02
N VAL A 126 5.65 -5.96 -3.90
CA VAL A 126 5.15 -6.30 -2.56
C VAL A 126 3.61 -6.35 -2.50
N GLN A 127 2.92 -5.68 -3.39
CA GLN A 127 1.45 -5.69 -3.51
C GLN A 127 0.87 -7.08 -3.85
N ALA A 128 1.71 -8.01 -4.31
CA ALA A 128 1.30 -9.40 -4.54
C ALA A 128 1.35 -10.28 -3.27
N ASN A 129 1.84 -9.74 -2.14
CA ASN A 129 1.92 -10.41 -0.84
C ASN A 129 2.62 -11.77 -0.88
N ALA A 130 3.82 -11.82 -1.46
CA ALA A 130 4.65 -13.03 -1.43
C ALA A 130 5.28 -13.19 -0.04
N VAL A 131 4.86 -14.23 0.69
CA VAL A 131 5.24 -14.49 2.09
C VAL A 131 5.82 -15.89 2.33
N ASN A 132 6.06 -16.67 1.29
CA ASN A 132 6.63 -18.01 1.40
C ASN A 132 7.34 -18.44 0.12
N TRP A 133 8.23 -19.43 0.25
CA TRP A 133 9.03 -19.96 -0.87
C TRP A 133 8.19 -20.57 -2.00
N ALA A 134 7.04 -21.18 -1.70
CA ALA A 134 6.18 -21.80 -2.71
C ALA A 134 5.58 -20.73 -3.64
N THR A 135 5.13 -19.59 -3.08
CA THR A 135 4.68 -18.42 -3.85
C THR A 135 5.80 -17.84 -4.70
N VAL A 136 7.02 -17.74 -4.14
CA VAL A 136 8.19 -17.26 -4.89
C VAL A 136 8.53 -18.22 -6.05
N LYS A 137 8.47 -19.52 -5.81
CA LYS A 137 8.67 -20.56 -6.84
C LYS A 137 7.61 -20.49 -7.96
N PHE A 138 6.35 -20.24 -7.59
CA PHE A 138 5.28 -20.00 -8.57
C PHE A 138 5.60 -18.81 -9.47
N TRP A 139 5.95 -17.67 -8.92
CA TRP A 139 6.28 -16.49 -9.71
C TRP A 139 7.53 -16.67 -10.57
N LYS A 140 8.51 -17.42 -10.09
CA LYS A 140 9.66 -17.85 -10.90
C LYS A 140 9.21 -18.64 -12.11
N SER A 141 8.28 -19.60 -11.95
CA SER A 141 7.75 -20.39 -13.07
C SER A 141 6.98 -19.55 -14.09
N MET A 142 6.46 -18.38 -13.68
CA MET A 142 5.83 -17.39 -14.55
C MET A 142 6.86 -16.45 -15.23
N GLY A 143 8.15 -16.74 -15.11
CA GLY A 143 9.23 -15.99 -15.76
C GLY A 143 9.61 -14.66 -15.09
N LEU A 144 9.24 -14.45 -13.82
CA LEU A 144 9.69 -13.26 -13.07
C LEU A 144 11.14 -13.48 -12.62
N THR A 145 11.89 -12.39 -12.58
CA THR A 145 13.33 -12.41 -12.26
C THR A 145 13.62 -12.00 -10.82
N ARG A 146 12.70 -11.23 -10.18
CA ARG A 146 12.86 -10.74 -8.82
C ARG A 146 11.52 -10.73 -8.08
N VAL A 147 11.56 -10.95 -6.77
CA VAL A 147 10.39 -10.84 -5.88
C VAL A 147 10.70 -9.86 -4.75
N ILE A 148 9.85 -8.82 -4.62
CA ILE A 148 9.85 -7.92 -3.47
C ILE A 148 8.96 -8.57 -2.41
N LEU A 149 9.57 -9.05 -1.33
CA LEU A 149 8.88 -9.76 -0.26
C LEU A 149 8.05 -8.82 0.60
N SER A 150 7.01 -9.38 1.20
CA SER A 150 6.20 -8.68 2.21
C SER A 150 7.01 -8.36 3.46
N ARG A 151 6.63 -7.30 4.16
CA ARG A 151 7.33 -6.78 5.34
C ARG A 151 7.02 -7.54 6.61
N GLU A 152 6.03 -8.41 6.58
CA GLU A 152 5.59 -9.25 7.69
C GLU A 152 6.57 -10.40 7.99
N LEU A 153 7.50 -10.68 7.06
CA LEU A 153 8.46 -11.77 7.18
C LEU A 153 9.61 -11.44 8.12
N SER A 154 9.95 -12.41 8.94
CA SER A 154 11.20 -12.43 9.73
C SER A 154 12.43 -12.70 8.85
N MET A 155 13.63 -12.46 9.39
CA MET A 155 14.88 -12.76 8.68
C MET A 155 15.04 -14.25 8.41
N ASP A 156 14.61 -15.11 9.34
CA ASP A 156 14.70 -16.57 9.22
C ASP A 156 13.81 -17.08 8.08
N GLU A 157 12.59 -16.54 7.94
CA GLU A 157 11.68 -16.86 6.84
C GLU A 157 12.23 -16.39 5.48
N ILE A 158 12.87 -15.22 5.44
CA ILE A 158 13.54 -14.72 4.22
C ILE A 158 14.70 -15.64 3.84
N GLU A 159 15.49 -16.08 4.80
CA GLU A 159 16.57 -17.03 4.57
C GLU A 159 16.04 -18.37 4.05
N GLU A 160 14.98 -18.92 4.65
CA GLU A 160 14.31 -20.13 4.18
C GLU A 160 13.82 -20.01 2.73
N ILE A 161 13.19 -18.87 2.39
CA ILE A 161 12.77 -18.57 1.01
C ILE A 161 13.98 -18.62 0.07
N LYS A 162 15.07 -17.96 0.44
CA LYS A 162 16.28 -17.90 -0.39
C LYS A 162 16.94 -19.26 -0.57
N GLN A 163 16.95 -20.10 0.47
CA GLN A 163 17.48 -21.47 0.40
C GLN A 163 16.64 -22.36 -0.53
N ASN A 164 15.31 -22.21 -0.52
CA ASN A 164 14.40 -23.02 -1.35
C ASN A 164 14.33 -22.54 -2.82
N VAL A 165 14.62 -21.27 -3.10
CA VAL A 165 14.61 -20.70 -4.45
C VAL A 165 15.87 -19.85 -4.67
N PRO A 166 17.06 -20.49 -4.70
CA PRO A 166 18.36 -19.79 -4.69
C PRO A 166 18.59 -18.89 -5.92
N ASP A 167 18.01 -19.22 -7.06
CA ASP A 167 18.20 -18.48 -8.32
C ASP A 167 17.23 -17.29 -8.47
N MET A 168 16.27 -17.11 -7.52
CA MET A 168 15.40 -15.93 -7.53
C MET A 168 16.09 -14.77 -6.84
N GLU A 169 16.09 -13.61 -7.47
CA GLU A 169 16.48 -12.36 -6.80
C GLU A 169 15.41 -12.00 -5.76
N ILE A 170 15.86 -11.72 -4.54
CA ILE A 170 14.99 -11.34 -3.43
C ILE A 170 15.29 -9.90 -3.04
N GLU A 171 14.23 -9.11 -2.92
CA GLU A 171 14.29 -7.72 -2.50
C GLU A 171 13.46 -7.53 -1.22
N VAL A 172 14.01 -6.85 -0.22
CA VAL A 172 13.36 -6.59 1.07
C VAL A 172 13.42 -5.11 1.45
N PHE A 173 12.43 -4.66 2.20
CA PHE A 173 12.40 -3.31 2.73
C PHE A 173 13.27 -3.22 3.98
N VAL A 174 14.26 -2.33 3.97
CA VAL A 174 15.13 -2.07 5.12
C VAL A 174 14.85 -0.71 5.78
N HIS A 175 14.10 0.16 5.11
CA HIS A 175 13.72 1.47 5.64
C HIS A 175 12.40 1.95 5.05
N GLY A 176 11.61 2.66 5.84
CA GLY A 176 10.39 3.33 5.40
C GLY A 176 9.15 2.93 6.19
N ALA A 177 8.05 3.62 5.91
CA ALA A 177 6.80 3.41 6.62
C ALA A 177 6.13 2.10 6.20
N LEU A 178 5.62 1.36 7.18
CA LEU A 178 4.81 0.16 7.00
C LEU A 178 3.32 0.51 6.85
N CYS A 179 2.58 -0.19 5.99
CA CYS A 179 1.13 -0.15 5.97
C CYS A 179 0.57 -0.99 7.13
N MET A 180 -0.57 -0.54 7.71
CA MET A 180 -1.26 -1.32 8.76
C MET A 180 -2.01 -2.53 8.17
N ALA A 181 -2.46 -2.42 6.92
CA ALA A 181 -3.06 -3.53 6.17
C ALA A 181 -2.02 -4.26 5.32
N TYR A 182 -2.29 -5.51 4.98
CA TYR A 182 -1.53 -6.22 3.95
C TYR A 182 -1.45 -5.39 2.67
N SER A 183 -0.30 -5.39 2.03
CA SER A 183 -0.06 -4.63 0.80
C SER A 183 -1.07 -5.01 -0.29
N GLY A 184 -1.69 -4.00 -0.94
CA GLY A 184 -2.69 -4.23 -2.00
C GLY A 184 -4.05 -4.75 -1.51
N ARG A 185 -4.32 -4.74 -0.20
CA ARG A 185 -5.58 -5.24 0.39
C ARG A 185 -6.20 -4.25 1.37
N CYS A 186 -5.87 -2.98 1.27
CA CYS A 186 -6.39 -1.95 2.15
C CYS A 186 -7.74 -1.44 1.65
N LEU A 187 -8.79 -1.56 2.48
CA LEU A 187 -10.11 -1.01 2.22
C LEU A 187 -10.36 0.30 2.97
N LEU A 188 -9.53 0.64 3.98
CA LEU A 188 -9.77 1.75 4.90
C LEU A 188 -9.95 3.10 4.17
N SER A 189 -9.09 3.40 3.20
CA SER A 189 -9.18 4.65 2.44
C SER A 189 -10.44 4.70 1.57
N GLY A 190 -10.89 3.56 1.05
CA GLY A 190 -12.16 3.42 0.32
C GLY A 190 -13.35 3.65 1.22
N TYR A 191 -13.36 3.03 2.39
CA TYR A 191 -14.40 3.18 3.39
C TYR A 191 -14.55 4.64 3.86
N MET A 192 -13.46 5.24 4.34
CA MET A 192 -13.49 6.59 4.93
C MET A 192 -13.69 7.71 3.92
N ASN A 193 -13.14 7.60 2.71
CA ASN A 193 -13.06 8.72 1.76
C ASN A 193 -13.56 8.39 0.37
N LYS A 194 -14.13 7.22 0.14
CA LYS A 194 -14.51 6.73 -1.19
C LYS A 194 -13.34 6.77 -2.18
N ARG A 195 -12.10 6.56 -1.69
CA ARG A 195 -10.86 6.58 -2.48
C ARG A 195 -10.15 5.24 -2.34
N ASP A 196 -10.15 4.44 -3.39
CA ASP A 196 -9.56 3.12 -3.39
C ASP A 196 -8.02 3.19 -3.33
N ALA A 197 -7.46 2.73 -2.20
CA ALA A 197 -6.02 2.67 -1.99
C ALA A 197 -5.33 1.75 -3.00
N ASN A 198 -6.00 0.70 -3.44
CA ASN A 198 -5.46 -0.31 -4.35
C ASN A 198 -5.47 0.16 -5.83
N GLN A 199 -6.14 1.29 -6.11
CA GLN A 199 -6.15 1.99 -7.39
C GLN A 199 -5.24 3.24 -7.42
N GLY A 200 -4.39 3.42 -6.42
CA GLY A 200 -3.45 4.55 -6.32
C GLY A 200 -4.03 5.79 -5.62
N ALA A 201 -5.16 5.67 -4.93
CA ALA A 201 -5.84 6.79 -4.29
C ALA A 201 -5.78 6.78 -2.75
N CYS A 202 -4.76 6.13 -2.16
CA CYS A 202 -4.57 6.08 -0.72
C CYS A 202 -4.50 7.48 -0.09
N THR A 203 -5.29 7.72 0.96
CA THR A 203 -5.35 8.98 1.71
C THR A 203 -4.53 8.95 3.00
N ASN A 204 -3.87 7.81 3.30
CA ASN A 204 -3.20 7.54 4.56
C ASN A 204 -4.13 7.68 5.78
N ALA A 205 -5.40 7.28 5.64
CA ALA A 205 -6.40 7.38 6.72
C ALA A 205 -5.95 6.67 8.01
N CYS A 206 -5.19 5.58 7.92
CA CYS A 206 -4.60 4.90 9.08
C CYS A 206 -3.58 5.72 9.89
N ARG A 207 -3.27 6.97 9.48
CA ARG A 207 -2.29 7.86 10.12
C ARG A 207 -2.87 9.22 10.47
N TRP A 208 -4.17 9.39 10.36
CA TRP A 208 -4.82 10.61 10.81
C TRP A 208 -4.94 10.61 12.33
N ASP A 209 -5.00 11.80 12.90
CA ASP A 209 -5.34 11.96 14.30
C ASP A 209 -6.86 11.80 14.46
N TYR A 210 -7.27 10.86 15.30
CA TYR A 210 -8.67 10.62 15.65
C TYR A 210 -8.90 10.93 17.11
N LYS A 211 -10.04 11.55 17.41
CA LYS A 211 -10.58 11.64 18.78
C LYS A 211 -11.55 10.49 18.97
N ILE A 212 -11.45 9.84 20.10
CA ILE A 212 -12.32 8.72 20.48
C ILE A 212 -13.45 9.31 21.34
N HIS A 213 -14.67 8.97 21.01
CA HIS A 213 -15.86 9.33 21.78
C HIS A 213 -16.60 8.06 22.16
N GLU A 214 -17.07 8.00 23.39
CA GLU A 214 -18.00 6.96 23.83
C GLU A 214 -19.28 7.03 22.99
N ALA A 215 -19.76 5.90 22.56
CA ALA A 215 -20.93 5.77 21.72
C ALA A 215 -21.83 4.64 22.19
N ALA A 216 -23.08 4.68 21.76
CA ALA A 216 -24.03 3.59 21.98
C ALA A 216 -24.92 3.44 20.75
N GLU A 217 -25.48 2.26 20.55
CA GLU A 217 -26.49 2.02 19.51
C GLU A 217 -27.83 2.65 19.95
N ASP A 218 -28.44 3.38 19.05
CA ASP A 218 -29.81 3.88 19.25
C ASP A 218 -30.87 2.83 18.88
N ASP A 219 -32.13 3.17 19.04
CA ASP A 219 -33.26 2.25 18.75
C ASP A 219 -33.34 1.83 17.26
N THR A 220 -32.62 2.52 16.38
CA THR A 220 -32.53 2.20 14.93
C THR A 220 -31.31 1.33 14.59
N GLY A 221 -30.41 1.13 15.55
CA GLY A 221 -29.15 0.41 15.39
C GLY A 221 -28.02 1.28 14.83
N ASP A 222 -28.18 2.60 14.84
CA ASP A 222 -27.13 3.54 14.49
C ASP A 222 -26.27 3.84 15.73
N VAL A 223 -24.94 3.90 15.51
CA VAL A 223 -23.98 4.23 16.57
C VAL A 223 -23.87 5.75 16.68
N ILE A 224 -24.31 6.29 17.81
CA ILE A 224 -24.35 7.74 18.09
C ILE A 224 -23.56 8.06 19.37
N PRO A 225 -23.01 9.30 19.50
CA PRO A 225 -22.33 9.72 20.73
C PRO A 225 -23.24 9.64 21.95
N VAL A 226 -22.76 9.10 23.07
CA VAL A 226 -23.53 9.02 24.34
C VAL A 226 -24.07 10.38 24.75
N THR A 227 -23.37 11.46 24.52
CA THR A 227 -23.79 12.84 24.76
C THR A 227 -25.05 13.28 23.97
N GLN A 228 -25.41 12.57 22.89
CA GLN A 228 -26.65 12.82 22.13
C GLN A 228 -27.82 12.02 22.68
N LEU A 229 -27.57 10.81 23.20
CA LEU A 229 -28.58 10.00 23.89
C LEU A 229 -29.13 10.70 25.13
N GLU A 230 -28.25 11.30 25.94
CA GLU A 230 -28.65 12.06 27.14
C GLU A 230 -29.53 13.25 26.82
N LYS A 231 -29.32 13.92 25.68
CA LYS A 231 -30.17 15.03 25.24
C LYS A 231 -31.56 14.62 24.75
N SER A 232 -31.70 13.39 24.22
CA SER A 232 -33.01 12.88 23.79
C SER A 232 -33.86 12.37 24.94
N THR A 233 -33.24 11.99 26.06
CA THR A 233 -33.92 11.49 27.27
C THR A 233 -34.28 12.63 28.26
N CYS A 234 -33.87 13.86 28.05
CA CYS A 234 -33.92 14.97 28.98
C CYS A 234 -35.31 15.70 29.06
N CYS A 235 -36.43 15.00 28.78
CA CYS A 235 -37.77 15.56 29.05
C CYS A 235 -38.50 14.91 30.22
N GLN A 236 -37.88 14.03 30.99
CA GLN A 236 -38.49 13.49 32.21
C GLN A 236 -37.48 13.28 33.33
N ASN A 237 -37.67 14.04 34.42
CA ASN A 237 -37.07 13.96 35.75
C ASN A 237 -35.74 14.70 35.97
N LYS A 238 -35.88 15.92 36.48
CA LYS A 238 -34.91 16.56 37.37
C LYS A 238 -35.10 15.90 38.76
N ASP A 239 -34.11 15.19 39.19
CA ASP A 239 -33.71 14.90 40.58
C ASP A 239 -32.94 13.56 40.61
N ALA A 240 -31.64 13.61 40.34
CA ALA A 240 -30.72 12.57 40.78
C ALA A 240 -29.30 13.16 40.82
N ASP A 241 -28.73 13.09 42.01
CA ASP A 241 -27.41 13.60 42.41
C ASP A 241 -26.28 13.22 41.46
N GLU A 242 -25.41 14.21 41.22
CA GLU A 242 -24.10 14.10 40.59
C GLU A 242 -23.20 13.09 41.33
N GLN A 243 -23.11 11.92 40.83
CA GLN A 243 -21.93 11.05 40.97
C GLN A 243 -21.73 10.32 39.64
N HIS A 244 -21.28 11.01 38.61
CA HIS A 244 -20.74 10.36 37.45
C HIS A 244 -19.35 9.79 37.83
N ALA A 245 -19.35 8.54 38.29
CA ALA A 245 -18.18 7.70 38.15
C ALA A 245 -17.86 7.63 36.66
N ILE A 246 -16.64 7.99 36.28
CA ILE A 246 -16.08 7.71 34.98
C ILE A 246 -16.21 6.19 34.79
N GLN A 247 -17.25 5.75 34.03
CA GLN A 247 -17.36 4.37 33.64
C GLN A 247 -16.14 4.10 32.77
N GLN A 248 -15.27 3.21 33.21
CA GLN A 248 -14.19 2.72 32.41
C GLN A 248 -14.81 2.05 31.19
N HIS A 249 -14.48 2.54 30.01
CA HIS A 249 -14.86 1.96 28.72
C HIS A 249 -14.56 0.44 28.76
N GLN A 250 -15.59 -0.38 28.50
CA GLN A 250 -15.43 -1.84 28.44
C GLN A 250 -15.05 -2.20 26.99
N PHE A 251 -14.07 -3.10 26.84
CA PHE A 251 -13.69 -3.62 25.53
C PHE A 251 -14.88 -4.28 24.84
N GLY A 252 -15.07 -4.00 23.53
CA GLY A 252 -16.19 -4.49 22.75
C GLY A 252 -17.41 -3.56 22.74
N GLU A 253 -17.37 -2.43 23.46
CA GLU A 253 -18.41 -1.40 23.35
C GLU A 253 -18.15 -0.53 22.10
N PRO A 254 -19.24 -0.05 21.44
CA PRO A 254 -19.10 0.82 20.28
C PRO A 254 -18.49 2.16 20.67
N VAL A 255 -17.57 2.64 19.82
CA VAL A 255 -16.95 3.95 19.92
C VAL A 255 -17.09 4.71 18.61
N LEU A 256 -17.00 6.04 18.65
CA LEU A 256 -16.91 6.87 17.47
C LEU A 256 -15.51 7.45 17.34
N LEU A 257 -14.88 7.19 16.20
CA LEU A 257 -13.64 7.82 15.81
C LEU A 257 -13.94 9.11 15.05
N GLN A 258 -13.63 10.25 15.63
CA GLN A 258 -13.87 11.58 15.05
C GLN A 258 -12.57 12.15 14.50
N ARG A 259 -12.56 12.53 13.23
CA ARG A 259 -11.46 13.27 12.59
C ARG A 259 -11.65 14.79 12.66
N ASN A 260 -12.85 15.27 12.36
CA ASN A 260 -13.26 16.67 12.41
C ASN A 260 -14.73 16.75 12.84
N GLU A 261 -15.31 17.94 12.92
CA GLU A 261 -16.70 18.12 13.40
C GLU A 261 -17.76 17.37 12.57
N GLU A 262 -17.45 17.05 11.30
CA GLU A 262 -18.39 16.46 10.35
C GLU A 262 -18.14 14.95 10.09
N GLU A 263 -16.93 14.44 10.41
CA GLU A 263 -16.53 13.07 10.07
C GLU A 263 -16.39 12.22 11.33
N GLN A 264 -17.38 11.36 11.55
CA GLN A 264 -17.41 10.36 12.62
C GLN A 264 -17.56 8.96 12.02
N PHE A 265 -16.84 7.98 12.58
CA PHE A 265 -16.83 6.62 12.10
C PHE A 265 -17.05 5.65 13.27
N ALA A 266 -18.05 4.78 13.15
CA ALA A 266 -18.31 3.75 14.15
C ALA A 266 -17.18 2.71 14.16
N ALA A 267 -16.73 2.35 15.36
CA ALA A 267 -15.69 1.35 15.58
C ALA A 267 -15.93 0.64 16.92
N GLU A 268 -15.26 -0.50 17.11
CA GLU A 268 -15.20 -1.23 18.38
C GLU A 268 -13.72 -1.35 18.77
N GLU A 269 -13.40 -1.20 20.05
CA GLU A 269 -12.03 -1.35 20.56
C GLU A 269 -11.86 -2.71 21.25
N ASP A 270 -10.79 -3.44 20.93
CA ASP A 270 -10.43 -4.69 21.60
C ASP A 270 -9.54 -4.46 22.84
N GLU A 271 -9.27 -5.53 23.58
CA GLU A 271 -8.42 -5.54 24.78
C GLU A 271 -6.95 -5.11 24.52
N HIS A 272 -6.55 -5.02 23.25
CA HIS A 272 -5.20 -4.62 22.83
C HIS A 272 -5.15 -3.18 22.28
N GLY A 273 -6.25 -2.44 22.33
CA GLY A 273 -6.37 -1.08 21.76
C GLY A 273 -6.46 -1.06 20.25
N THR A 274 -6.95 -2.15 19.65
CA THR A 274 -7.18 -2.22 18.20
C THR A 274 -8.62 -1.85 17.88
N TYR A 275 -8.82 -0.98 16.88
CA TYR A 275 -10.14 -0.54 16.46
C TYR A 275 -10.62 -1.34 15.25
N PHE A 276 -11.77 -2.00 15.40
CA PHE A 276 -12.47 -2.71 14.33
C PHE A 276 -13.57 -1.82 13.76
N MET A 277 -13.48 -1.50 12.48
CA MET A 277 -14.53 -0.74 11.80
C MET A 277 -15.59 -1.69 11.23
N ASN A 278 -16.83 -1.53 11.64
CA ASN A 278 -17.92 -2.35 11.17
C ASN A 278 -18.30 -2.01 9.73
N SER A 279 -18.42 -3.01 8.89
CA SER A 279 -18.81 -2.87 7.47
C SER A 279 -20.33 -2.85 7.25
N LYS A 280 -21.16 -2.73 8.29
CA LYS A 280 -22.64 -2.70 8.16
C LYS A 280 -23.11 -1.66 7.13
N ASP A 281 -22.34 -0.56 6.94
CA ASP A 281 -22.68 0.52 6.02
C ASP A 281 -22.04 0.40 4.63
N LEU A 282 -21.22 -0.61 4.38
CA LEU A 282 -20.73 -0.92 3.04
C LEU A 282 -21.83 -1.62 2.25
N ARG A 283 -22.82 -0.85 1.82
CA ARG A 283 -23.76 -1.30 0.80
C ARG A 283 -23.03 -1.38 -0.53
N ALA A 284 -22.82 -2.61 -0.97
CA ALA A 284 -22.28 -2.90 -2.30
C ALA A 284 -23.26 -2.44 -3.40
#